data_0cf42e419fc9df17c8637c7c3161fc3c
#
_entry.id   0cf42e419fc9df17c8637c7c3161fc3c
#
_cell.length_a   1.000
_cell.length_b   1.000
_cell.length_c   1.000
_cell.angle_alpha   90.00
_cell.angle_beta   90.00
_cell.angle_gamma   90.00
#
_symmetry.space_group_name_H-M   'P 1'
#
loop_
_entity.id
_entity.type
_entity.pdbx_description
1 polymer ?
#
loop_
_entity_poly.entity_id
_entity_poly.type
_entity_poly.pdbx_seq_one_letter_code
_entity_poly.pdbx_strand_id
1 'polypeptide(L)'
;MPDIATLHPQVVHFVIALGLLGVAFRIASLPWQKSWLNPAAATLLLLGAVAGVLGQKSGLDAHGVAERIPGARQAVQDHEEWGKRTRNALLVVAGLEILGLIFASKRAGRPIRFLSAVAGVAAAACIYEAAEHGGELVYSYAGGVGTRSGNREDVTRLLVAGLYHEARIGRDSGRAEDAARLTDEMLRQRPNDPAVRFLAIESKIRDRKDPQGALSDLALMQVPATDARLAPRHGMLTAQALVVAGMPDSARKVLTDLALRFPTNQAVKNALANLNK
;
A
#
# COMPACT_ATOMS: atom_id res chain seq x y z
N MET A 1 -25.59 -16.27 8.05
CA MET A 1 -25.35 -15.17 7.09
C MET A 1 -24.28 -15.62 6.14
N PRO A 2 -24.32 -15.23 4.85
CA PRO A 2 -23.25 -15.59 3.92
C PRO A 2 -21.89 -15.05 4.38
N ASP A 3 -20.83 -15.72 4.00
CA ASP A 3 -19.45 -15.27 4.23
C ASP A 3 -19.16 -14.03 3.36
N ILE A 4 -18.75 -12.94 4.00
CA ILE A 4 -18.42 -11.68 3.33
C ILE A 4 -16.97 -11.24 3.61
N ALA A 5 -16.08 -12.15 4.01
CA ALA A 5 -14.68 -11.89 4.30
C ALA A 5 -13.98 -11.14 3.16
N THR A 6 -14.24 -11.55 1.91
CA THR A 6 -13.63 -10.93 0.70
C THR A 6 -14.03 -9.48 0.49
N LEU A 7 -15.16 -9.03 1.07
CA LEU A 7 -15.64 -7.66 0.98
C LEU A 7 -15.09 -6.75 2.10
N HIS A 8 -14.37 -7.32 3.07
CA HIS A 8 -13.88 -6.56 4.22
C HIS A 8 -13.10 -5.29 3.82
N PRO A 9 -12.13 -5.35 2.88
CA PRO A 9 -11.39 -4.14 2.48
C PRO A 9 -12.29 -3.04 1.91
N GLN A 10 -13.31 -3.38 1.13
CA GLN A 10 -14.24 -2.41 0.56
C GLN A 10 -15.13 -1.78 1.65
N VAL A 11 -15.67 -2.62 2.53
CA VAL A 11 -16.57 -2.16 3.60
C VAL A 11 -15.88 -1.22 4.56
N VAL A 12 -14.64 -1.50 4.98
CA VAL A 12 -13.90 -0.63 5.92
C VAL A 12 -13.62 0.75 5.33
N HIS A 13 -13.43 0.89 4.01
CA HIS A 13 -13.30 2.20 3.38
C HIS A 13 -14.58 3.05 3.54
N PHE A 14 -15.76 2.43 3.46
CA PHE A 14 -17.02 3.13 3.74
C PHE A 14 -17.13 3.53 5.22
N VAL A 15 -16.70 2.68 6.16
CA VAL A 15 -16.67 3.03 7.60
C VAL A 15 -15.84 4.29 7.82
N ILE A 16 -14.63 4.31 7.27
CA ILE A 16 -13.69 5.43 7.40
C ILE A 16 -14.28 6.70 6.77
N ALA A 17 -14.68 6.62 5.50
CA ALA A 17 -15.14 7.79 4.75
C ALA A 17 -16.42 8.40 5.34
N LEU A 18 -17.45 7.56 5.56
CA LEU A 18 -18.74 8.03 6.08
C LEU A 18 -18.62 8.49 7.53
N GLY A 19 -17.87 7.76 8.36
CA GLY A 19 -17.65 8.10 9.76
C GLY A 19 -16.93 9.44 9.91
N LEU A 20 -15.76 9.59 9.30
CA LEU A 20 -14.94 10.81 9.44
C LEU A 20 -15.62 12.05 8.82
N LEU A 21 -16.20 11.91 7.60
CA LEU A 21 -16.93 13.02 6.97
C LEU A 21 -18.19 13.37 7.76
N GLY A 22 -18.90 12.37 8.28
CA GLY A 22 -20.07 12.58 9.11
C GLY A 22 -19.74 13.36 10.40
N VAL A 23 -18.66 12.99 11.08
CA VAL A 23 -18.16 13.71 12.27
C VAL A 23 -17.75 15.14 11.91
N ALA A 24 -17.00 15.34 10.82
CA ALA A 24 -16.60 16.66 10.36
C ALA A 24 -17.81 17.55 10.07
N PHE A 25 -18.82 17.02 9.39
CA PHE A 25 -20.07 17.74 9.09
C PHE A 25 -20.88 18.01 10.36
N ARG A 26 -20.90 17.07 11.34
CA ARG A 26 -21.56 17.29 12.62
C ARG A 26 -20.91 18.42 13.40
N ILE A 27 -19.59 18.45 13.48
CA ILE A 27 -18.84 19.54 14.12
C ILE A 27 -19.11 20.86 13.40
N ALA A 28 -19.01 20.87 12.07
CA ALA A 28 -19.27 22.06 11.25
C ALA A 28 -20.71 22.61 11.41
N SER A 29 -21.68 21.73 11.62
CA SER A 29 -23.08 22.11 11.79
C SER A 29 -23.39 22.86 13.09
N LEU A 30 -22.48 22.85 14.07
CA LEU A 30 -22.68 23.54 15.35
C LEU A 30 -22.54 25.08 15.21
N PRO A 31 -21.44 25.61 14.62
CA PRO A 31 -21.29 27.03 14.36
C PRO A 31 -22.02 27.47 13.07
N TRP A 32 -22.04 26.65 12.03
CA TRP A 32 -22.58 27.01 10.71
C TRP A 32 -23.99 26.44 10.52
N GLN A 33 -24.99 27.28 10.76
CA GLN A 33 -26.41 26.87 10.69
C GLN A 33 -26.92 26.82 9.23
N LYS A 34 -26.18 26.13 8.33
CA LYS A 34 -26.67 25.87 6.96
C LYS A 34 -27.71 24.75 6.98
N SER A 35 -28.81 24.92 6.28
CA SER A 35 -29.94 23.99 6.28
C SER A 35 -29.59 22.55 5.88
N TRP A 36 -28.60 22.38 5.01
CA TRP A 36 -28.16 21.08 4.50
C TRP A 36 -27.15 20.35 5.43
N LEU A 37 -26.41 21.07 6.30
CA LEU A 37 -25.34 20.45 7.12
C LEU A 37 -25.87 19.43 8.13
N ASN A 38 -26.96 19.74 8.82
CA ASN A 38 -27.53 18.84 9.81
C ASN A 38 -28.04 17.51 9.19
N PRO A 39 -28.87 17.53 8.14
CA PRO A 39 -29.31 16.28 7.51
C PRO A 39 -28.13 15.52 6.86
N ALA A 40 -27.18 16.20 6.25
CA ALA A 40 -26.00 15.55 5.67
C ALA A 40 -25.16 14.83 6.74
N ALA A 41 -24.87 15.50 7.86
CA ALA A 41 -24.17 14.89 8.99
C ALA A 41 -24.89 13.65 9.52
N ALA A 42 -26.20 13.76 9.78
CA ALA A 42 -27.00 12.64 10.27
C ALA A 42 -27.00 11.46 9.29
N THR A 43 -27.22 11.73 7.99
CA THR A 43 -27.21 10.68 6.97
C THR A 43 -25.85 9.96 6.90
N LEU A 44 -24.73 10.70 6.87
CA LEU A 44 -23.39 10.12 6.83
C LEU A 44 -23.09 9.27 8.07
N LEU A 45 -23.44 9.75 9.26
CA LEU A 45 -23.19 9.05 10.52
C LEU A 45 -24.07 7.79 10.67
N LEU A 46 -25.31 7.84 10.24
CA LEU A 46 -26.19 6.67 10.23
C LEU A 46 -25.70 5.61 9.25
N LEU A 47 -25.33 6.01 8.04
CA LEU A 47 -24.74 5.11 7.05
C LEU A 47 -23.37 4.58 7.53
N GLY A 48 -22.57 5.41 8.19
CA GLY A 48 -21.30 5.01 8.82
C GLY A 48 -21.50 3.94 9.89
N ALA A 49 -22.55 4.05 10.71
CA ALA A 49 -22.89 3.03 11.71
C ALA A 49 -23.32 1.70 11.08
N VAL A 50 -24.11 1.74 10.01
CA VAL A 50 -24.46 0.52 9.23
C VAL A 50 -23.20 -0.10 8.63
N ALA A 51 -22.33 0.70 8.02
CA ALA A 51 -21.05 0.24 7.50
C ALA A 51 -20.17 -0.36 8.61
N GLY A 52 -20.16 0.22 9.82
CA GLY A 52 -19.42 -0.30 10.98
C GLY A 52 -19.89 -1.69 11.42
N VAL A 53 -21.21 -1.95 11.40
CA VAL A 53 -21.76 -3.29 11.67
C VAL A 53 -21.34 -4.30 10.59
N LEU A 54 -21.42 -3.91 9.31
CA LEU A 54 -20.99 -4.75 8.20
C LEU A 54 -19.48 -4.97 8.22
N GLY A 55 -18.69 -3.95 8.57
CA GLY A 55 -17.25 -4.02 8.72
C GLY A 55 -16.84 -5.03 9.77
N GLN A 56 -17.48 -5.02 10.93
CA GLN A 56 -17.21 -6.03 11.95
C GLN A 56 -17.60 -7.44 11.48
N LYS A 57 -18.77 -7.60 10.86
CA LYS A 57 -19.18 -8.93 10.36
C LYS A 57 -18.17 -9.49 9.36
N SER A 58 -17.77 -8.68 8.37
CA SER A 58 -16.77 -9.09 7.36
C SER A 58 -15.39 -9.37 7.97
N GLY A 59 -14.99 -8.60 9.00
CA GLY A 59 -13.76 -8.83 9.74
C GLY A 59 -13.77 -10.16 10.50
N LEU A 60 -14.88 -10.48 11.18
CA LEU A 60 -15.04 -11.78 11.87
C LEU A 60 -15.00 -12.97 10.91
N ASP A 61 -15.55 -12.83 9.72
CA ASP A 61 -15.47 -13.87 8.68
C ASP A 61 -14.02 -14.07 8.17
N ALA A 62 -13.23 -12.98 8.14
CA ALA A 62 -11.83 -13.03 7.71
C ALA A 62 -10.85 -13.47 8.83
N HIS A 63 -11.23 -13.34 10.10
CA HIS A 63 -10.39 -13.52 11.28
C HIS A 63 -9.59 -14.83 11.29
N GLY A 64 -10.29 -15.96 11.10
CA GLY A 64 -9.67 -17.28 11.22
C GLY A 64 -8.63 -17.59 10.15
N VAL A 65 -8.63 -16.90 9.02
CA VAL A 65 -7.61 -17.03 7.97
C VAL A 65 -6.37 -16.23 8.34
N ALA A 66 -6.57 -14.99 8.78
CA ALA A 66 -5.48 -14.09 9.16
C ALA A 66 -4.74 -14.57 10.42
N GLU A 67 -5.46 -15.09 11.43
CA GLU A 67 -4.88 -15.56 12.69
C GLU A 67 -3.92 -16.76 12.51
N ARG A 68 -4.06 -17.55 11.43
CA ARG A 68 -3.17 -18.69 11.13
C ARG A 68 -1.80 -18.28 10.58
N ILE A 69 -1.62 -17.03 10.22
CA ILE A 69 -0.33 -16.52 9.74
C ILE A 69 0.62 -16.47 10.94
N PRO A 70 1.83 -17.08 10.86
CA PRO A 70 2.77 -17.06 11.95
C PRO A 70 3.08 -15.65 12.44
N GLY A 71 2.88 -15.40 13.74
CA GLY A 71 3.14 -14.09 14.36
C GLY A 71 1.97 -13.08 14.28
N ALA A 72 0.95 -13.31 13.44
CA ALA A 72 -0.13 -12.33 13.22
C ALA A 72 -1.20 -12.31 14.33
N ARG A 73 -1.25 -13.33 15.20
CA ARG A 73 -2.36 -13.53 16.15
C ARG A 73 -2.68 -12.28 16.97
N GLN A 74 -1.66 -11.65 17.55
CA GLN A 74 -1.84 -10.48 18.41
C GLN A 74 -2.39 -9.30 17.60
N ALA A 75 -1.81 -9.03 16.43
CA ALA A 75 -2.26 -7.96 15.54
C ALA A 75 -3.71 -8.14 15.07
N VAL A 76 -4.14 -9.41 14.82
CA VAL A 76 -5.53 -9.73 14.48
C VAL A 76 -6.46 -9.41 15.65
N GLN A 77 -6.08 -9.77 16.88
CA GLN A 77 -6.88 -9.49 18.07
C GLN A 77 -6.99 -8.00 18.36
N ASP A 78 -5.90 -7.25 18.22
CA ASP A 78 -5.87 -5.80 18.44
C ASP A 78 -6.76 -5.09 17.40
N HIS A 79 -6.67 -5.48 16.13
CA HIS A 79 -7.54 -4.96 15.08
C HIS A 79 -9.02 -5.29 15.34
N GLU A 80 -9.33 -6.51 15.75
CA GLU A 80 -10.70 -6.91 16.09
C GLU A 80 -11.25 -6.09 17.26
N GLU A 81 -10.45 -5.86 18.31
CA GLU A 81 -10.87 -5.08 19.47
C GLU A 81 -11.17 -3.62 19.09
N TRP A 82 -10.29 -2.98 18.32
CA TRP A 82 -10.53 -1.63 17.83
C TRP A 82 -11.71 -1.57 16.85
N GLY A 83 -11.91 -2.59 16.04
CA GLY A 83 -13.10 -2.74 15.20
C GLY A 83 -14.40 -2.79 16.02
N LYS A 84 -14.42 -3.53 17.13
CA LYS A 84 -15.56 -3.58 18.08
C LYS A 84 -15.81 -2.22 18.72
N ARG A 85 -14.75 -1.53 19.16
CA ARG A 85 -14.85 -0.19 19.75
C ARG A 85 -15.40 0.81 18.73
N THR A 86 -14.91 0.77 17.50
CA THR A 86 -15.38 1.61 16.38
C THR A 86 -16.86 1.42 16.11
N ARG A 87 -17.30 0.16 15.94
CA ARG A 87 -18.73 -0.15 15.76
C ARG A 87 -19.58 0.40 16.91
N ASN A 88 -19.18 0.14 18.15
CA ASN A 88 -19.95 0.56 19.33
C ASN A 88 -20.03 2.08 19.42
N ALA A 89 -18.92 2.79 19.17
CA ALA A 89 -18.89 4.25 19.15
C ALA A 89 -19.79 4.83 18.05
N LEU A 90 -19.76 4.27 16.84
CA LEU A 90 -20.65 4.68 15.74
C LEU A 90 -22.12 4.39 16.04
N LEU A 91 -22.45 3.29 16.72
CA LEU A 91 -23.83 3.02 17.15
C LEU A 91 -24.33 4.01 18.20
N VAL A 92 -23.47 4.43 19.14
CA VAL A 92 -23.79 5.49 20.10
C VAL A 92 -24.05 6.81 19.36
N VAL A 93 -23.18 7.18 18.42
CA VAL A 93 -23.35 8.39 17.59
C VAL A 93 -24.66 8.30 16.81
N ALA A 94 -24.95 7.17 16.17
CA ALA A 94 -26.19 6.96 15.42
C ALA A 94 -27.43 7.11 16.31
N GLY A 95 -27.40 6.58 17.53
CA GLY A 95 -28.48 6.78 18.51
C GLY A 95 -28.68 8.25 18.84
N LEU A 96 -27.59 9.00 19.06
CA LEU A 96 -27.68 10.46 19.32
C LEU A 96 -28.18 11.22 18.09
N GLU A 97 -27.82 10.81 16.87
CA GLU A 97 -28.35 11.41 15.63
C GLU A 97 -29.85 11.18 15.50
N ILE A 98 -30.32 9.97 15.74
CA ILE A 98 -31.77 9.65 15.72
C ILE A 98 -32.54 10.50 16.77
N LEU A 99 -32.01 10.59 17.98
CA LEU A 99 -32.58 11.45 19.00
C LEU A 99 -32.55 12.94 18.60
N GLY A 100 -31.44 13.38 17.98
CA GLY A 100 -31.31 14.74 17.46
C GLY A 100 -32.31 15.07 16.36
N LEU A 101 -32.71 14.10 15.55
CA LEU A 101 -33.74 14.23 14.52
C LEU A 101 -35.17 14.28 15.18
N ILE A 102 -35.43 13.40 16.14
CA ILE A 102 -36.74 13.37 16.87
C ILE A 102 -36.98 14.68 17.63
N PHE A 103 -35.94 15.24 18.25
CA PHE A 103 -36.03 16.46 19.05
C PHE A 103 -35.61 17.72 18.31
N ALA A 104 -35.50 17.67 16.95
CA ALA A 104 -34.96 18.77 16.14
C ALA A 104 -35.66 20.12 16.38
N SER A 105 -36.96 20.12 16.57
CA SER A 105 -37.79 21.32 16.84
C SER A 105 -37.84 21.74 18.31
N LYS A 106 -37.28 20.96 19.24
CA LYS A 106 -37.28 21.20 20.68
C LYS A 106 -35.98 21.79 21.18
N ARG A 107 -36.01 22.43 22.34
CA ARG A 107 -34.81 22.96 23.02
C ARG A 107 -33.68 21.91 23.21
N ALA A 108 -34.07 20.64 23.35
CA ALA A 108 -33.15 19.50 23.52
C ALA A 108 -32.35 19.16 22.25
N GLY A 109 -32.76 19.56 21.05
CA GLY A 109 -32.11 19.18 19.81
C GLY A 109 -30.66 19.68 19.67
N ARG A 110 -30.37 20.90 20.18
CA ARG A 110 -29.02 21.47 20.11
C ARG A 110 -28.02 20.76 21.04
N PRO A 111 -28.30 20.54 22.34
CA PRO A 111 -27.38 19.77 23.19
C PRO A 111 -27.20 18.34 22.74
N ILE A 112 -28.19 17.66 22.17
CA ILE A 112 -28.04 16.32 21.63
C ILE A 112 -27.05 16.31 20.46
N ARG A 113 -27.14 17.27 19.53
CA ARG A 113 -26.17 17.39 18.43
C ARG A 113 -24.76 17.71 18.91
N PHE A 114 -24.63 18.49 19.99
CA PHE A 114 -23.33 18.71 20.61
C PHE A 114 -22.76 17.41 21.21
N LEU A 115 -23.56 16.64 21.93
CA LEU A 115 -23.15 15.31 22.44
C LEU A 115 -22.77 14.36 21.31
N SER A 116 -23.53 14.38 20.20
CA SER A 116 -23.18 13.61 19.00
C SER A 116 -21.82 14.03 18.43
N ALA A 117 -21.50 15.32 18.40
CA ALA A 117 -20.17 15.78 17.95
C ALA A 117 -19.06 15.27 18.87
N VAL A 118 -19.24 15.34 20.20
CA VAL A 118 -18.25 14.85 21.17
C VAL A 118 -18.06 13.33 21.04
N ALA A 119 -19.17 12.56 21.00
CA ALA A 119 -19.11 11.12 20.76
C ALA A 119 -18.50 10.79 19.40
N GLY A 120 -18.77 11.63 18.39
CA GLY A 120 -18.20 11.53 17.05
C GLY A 120 -16.68 11.66 17.05
N VAL A 121 -16.11 12.59 17.83
CA VAL A 121 -14.63 12.70 17.97
C VAL A 121 -14.05 11.41 18.56
N ALA A 122 -14.68 10.84 19.58
CA ALA A 122 -14.24 9.54 20.13
C ALA A 122 -14.39 8.41 19.11
N ALA A 123 -15.46 8.40 18.31
CA ALA A 123 -15.63 7.44 17.22
C ALA A 123 -14.54 7.61 16.14
N ALA A 124 -14.17 8.85 15.79
CA ALA A 124 -13.10 9.13 14.83
C ALA A 124 -11.74 8.60 15.32
N ALA A 125 -11.43 8.74 16.61
CA ALA A 125 -10.24 8.15 17.22
C ALA A 125 -10.26 6.62 17.13
N CYS A 126 -11.39 5.97 17.43
CA CYS A 126 -11.53 4.51 17.27
C CYS A 126 -11.38 4.07 15.80
N ILE A 127 -11.91 4.84 14.84
CA ILE A 127 -11.74 4.57 13.40
C ILE A 127 -10.26 4.62 13.02
N TYR A 128 -9.53 5.63 13.51
CA TYR A 128 -8.10 5.79 13.25
C TYR A 128 -7.30 4.57 13.75
N GLU A 129 -7.50 4.19 15.03
CA GLU A 129 -6.82 3.04 15.63
C GLU A 129 -7.16 1.72 14.90
N ALA A 130 -8.43 1.51 14.57
CA ALA A 130 -8.83 0.33 13.80
C ALA A 130 -8.18 0.30 12.41
N ALA A 131 -8.04 1.45 11.75
CA ALA A 131 -7.40 1.55 10.45
C ALA A 131 -5.89 1.30 10.53
N GLU A 132 -5.20 1.80 11.57
CA GLU A 132 -3.77 1.59 11.81
C GLU A 132 -3.46 0.11 12.01
N HIS A 133 -4.18 -0.56 12.93
CA HIS A 133 -4.02 -1.99 13.17
C HIS A 133 -4.41 -2.85 11.97
N GLY A 134 -5.41 -2.42 11.18
CA GLY A 134 -5.76 -3.07 9.91
C GLY A 134 -4.65 -2.91 8.86
N GLY A 135 -4.01 -1.75 8.81
CA GLY A 135 -2.85 -1.49 7.99
C GLY A 135 -1.69 -2.42 8.33
N GLU A 136 -1.38 -2.59 9.62
CA GLU A 136 -0.35 -3.52 10.10
C GLU A 136 -0.59 -4.95 9.57
N LEU A 137 -1.82 -5.45 9.66
CA LEU A 137 -2.18 -6.77 9.14
C LEU A 137 -1.93 -6.92 7.64
N VAL A 138 -2.19 -5.87 6.87
CA VAL A 138 -1.97 -5.88 5.42
C VAL A 138 -0.48 -5.77 5.07
N TYR A 139 0.23 -4.84 5.69
CA TYR A 139 1.60 -4.51 5.32
C TYR A 139 2.64 -5.44 5.96
N SER A 140 2.45 -5.84 7.23
CA SER A 140 3.43 -6.65 7.95
C SER A 140 3.17 -8.15 7.85
N TYR A 141 1.89 -8.54 7.75
CA TYR A 141 1.49 -9.95 7.79
C TYR A 141 0.81 -10.45 6.51
N ALA A 142 0.56 -9.57 5.54
CA ALA A 142 -0.15 -9.94 4.31
C ALA A 142 -1.52 -10.62 4.54
N GLY A 143 -2.21 -10.26 5.61
CA GLY A 143 -3.41 -10.92 6.12
C GLY A 143 -4.58 -11.01 5.13
N GLY A 144 -4.57 -10.17 4.09
CA GLY A 144 -5.59 -10.17 3.05
C GLY A 144 -5.44 -11.24 1.97
N VAL A 145 -4.26 -11.83 1.80
CA VAL A 145 -3.97 -12.76 0.67
C VAL A 145 -4.83 -14.02 0.73
N GLY A 146 -4.90 -14.67 1.90
CA GLY A 146 -5.69 -15.90 2.06
C GLY A 146 -7.19 -15.67 2.01
N THR A 147 -7.68 -14.49 2.38
CA THR A 147 -9.11 -14.16 2.33
C THR A 147 -9.55 -13.74 0.93
N ARG A 148 -8.64 -13.15 0.13
CA ARG A 148 -8.98 -12.58 -1.17
C ARG A 148 -8.97 -13.61 -2.29
N SER A 149 -7.90 -14.37 -2.44
CA SER A 149 -7.76 -15.27 -3.58
C SER A 149 -7.23 -16.66 -3.22
N GLY A 150 -6.35 -16.77 -2.23
CA GLY A 150 -5.58 -18.00 -1.97
C GLY A 150 -4.76 -18.47 -3.19
N ASN A 151 -4.65 -17.65 -4.23
CA ASN A 151 -4.02 -17.98 -5.50
C ASN A 151 -2.49 -17.99 -5.33
N ARG A 152 -1.85 -19.05 -5.83
CA ARG A 152 -0.39 -19.21 -5.83
C ARG A 152 0.33 -18.01 -6.44
N GLU A 153 -0.25 -17.41 -7.47
CA GLU A 153 0.32 -16.25 -8.15
C GLU A 153 0.39 -15.01 -7.23
N ASP A 154 -0.65 -14.76 -6.43
CA ASP A 154 -0.66 -13.65 -5.47
C ASP A 154 0.35 -13.88 -4.34
N VAL A 155 0.49 -15.14 -3.88
CA VAL A 155 1.51 -15.51 -2.89
C VAL A 155 2.91 -15.31 -3.46
N THR A 156 3.14 -15.69 -4.73
CA THR A 156 4.43 -15.48 -5.40
C THR A 156 4.76 -13.99 -5.56
N ARG A 157 3.78 -13.15 -5.90
CA ARG A 157 3.96 -11.69 -5.98
C ARG A 157 4.37 -11.09 -4.64
N LEU A 158 3.70 -11.52 -3.57
CA LEU A 158 4.01 -11.08 -2.23
C LEU A 158 5.42 -11.50 -1.79
N LEU A 159 5.79 -12.76 -2.05
CA LEU A 159 7.13 -13.27 -1.76
C LEU A 159 8.20 -12.44 -2.48
N VAL A 160 8.03 -12.20 -3.78
CA VAL A 160 8.96 -11.38 -4.58
C VAL A 160 9.02 -9.94 -4.06
N ALA A 161 7.90 -9.36 -3.64
CA ALA A 161 7.89 -8.03 -3.03
C ALA A 161 8.66 -8.00 -1.70
N GLY A 162 8.47 -8.99 -0.83
CA GLY A 162 9.22 -9.13 0.43
C GLY A 162 10.73 -9.29 0.19
N LEU A 163 11.12 -10.18 -0.72
CA LEU A 163 12.51 -10.38 -1.11
C LEU A 163 13.15 -9.10 -1.67
N TYR A 164 12.40 -8.33 -2.47
CA TYR A 164 12.87 -7.05 -3.00
C TYR A 164 13.16 -6.03 -1.89
N HIS A 165 12.25 -5.89 -0.94
CA HIS A 165 12.43 -4.95 0.17
C HIS A 165 13.61 -5.35 1.07
N GLU A 166 13.72 -6.63 1.41
CA GLU A 166 14.81 -7.13 2.24
C GLU A 166 16.18 -7.03 1.52
N ALA A 167 16.23 -7.34 0.22
CA ALA A 167 17.45 -7.14 -0.58
C ALA A 167 17.87 -5.66 -0.61
N ARG A 168 16.91 -4.72 -0.69
CA ARG A 168 17.18 -3.29 -0.62
C ARG A 168 17.73 -2.88 0.74
N ILE A 169 17.09 -3.31 1.83
CA ILE A 169 17.55 -3.05 3.21
C ILE A 169 18.93 -3.64 3.43
N GLY A 170 19.19 -4.87 2.96
CA GLY A 170 20.48 -5.52 3.03
C GLY A 170 21.59 -4.70 2.32
N ARG A 171 21.28 -4.20 1.13
CA ARG A 171 22.21 -3.36 0.35
C ARG A 171 22.50 -2.03 1.04
N ASP A 172 21.47 -1.35 1.53
CA ASP A 172 21.58 -0.07 2.25
C ASP A 172 22.36 -0.22 3.57
N SER A 173 22.33 -1.43 4.17
CA SER A 173 23.05 -1.80 5.40
C SER A 173 24.44 -2.42 5.14
N GLY A 174 24.94 -2.41 3.90
CA GLY A 174 26.24 -2.97 3.54
C GLY A 174 26.31 -4.50 3.46
N ARG A 175 25.19 -5.21 3.57
CA ARG A 175 25.07 -6.68 3.46
C ARG A 175 24.89 -7.09 1.98
N ALA A 176 25.89 -6.80 1.15
CA ALA A 176 25.79 -6.98 -0.30
C ALA A 176 25.57 -8.46 -0.71
N GLU A 177 26.20 -9.41 -0.01
CA GLU A 177 26.04 -10.84 -0.29
C GLU A 177 24.62 -11.33 0.01
N ASP A 178 24.00 -10.87 1.12
CA ASP A 178 22.60 -11.15 1.41
C ASP A 178 21.66 -10.58 0.34
N ALA A 179 21.90 -9.33 -0.06
CA ALA A 179 21.12 -8.69 -1.12
C ALA A 179 21.22 -9.47 -2.44
N ALA A 180 22.41 -9.98 -2.78
CA ALA A 180 22.62 -10.80 -3.96
C ALA A 180 21.86 -12.14 -3.89
N ARG A 181 21.92 -12.82 -2.74
CA ARG A 181 21.23 -14.11 -2.53
C ARG A 181 19.71 -13.95 -2.61
N LEU A 182 19.17 -12.88 -2.03
CA LEU A 182 17.72 -12.58 -2.07
C LEU A 182 17.28 -12.22 -3.50
N THR A 183 18.13 -11.54 -4.26
CA THR A 183 17.87 -11.21 -5.67
C THR A 183 17.87 -12.47 -6.54
N ASP A 184 18.73 -13.44 -6.28
CA ASP A 184 18.71 -14.73 -6.97
C ASP A 184 17.43 -15.51 -6.66
N GLU A 185 16.94 -15.42 -5.41
CA GLU A 185 15.66 -16.04 -5.06
C GLU A 185 14.51 -15.40 -5.85
N MET A 186 14.47 -14.08 -5.97
CA MET A 186 13.48 -13.40 -6.83
C MET A 186 13.53 -13.93 -8.27
N LEU A 187 14.73 -14.09 -8.80
CA LEU A 187 14.91 -14.62 -10.17
C LEU A 187 14.42 -16.06 -10.30
N ARG A 188 14.64 -16.92 -9.30
CA ARG A 188 14.06 -18.28 -9.27
C ARG A 188 12.54 -18.28 -9.28
N GLN A 189 11.92 -17.35 -8.54
CA GLN A 189 10.46 -17.22 -8.48
C GLN A 189 9.86 -16.67 -9.78
N ARG A 190 10.59 -15.78 -10.48
CA ARG A 190 10.11 -15.05 -11.67
C ARG A 190 11.21 -14.97 -12.76
N PRO A 191 11.63 -16.12 -13.36
CA PRO A 191 12.77 -16.15 -14.28
C PRO A 191 12.53 -15.38 -15.58
N ASN A 192 11.26 -15.25 -16.00
CA ASN A 192 10.91 -14.59 -17.27
C ASN A 192 10.42 -13.15 -17.08
N ASP A 193 10.34 -12.65 -15.83
CA ASP A 193 9.94 -11.26 -15.58
C ASP A 193 11.08 -10.30 -15.90
N PRO A 194 10.93 -9.38 -16.88
CA PRO A 194 12.01 -8.46 -17.25
C PRO A 194 12.46 -7.57 -16.09
N ALA A 195 11.56 -7.17 -15.19
CA ALA A 195 11.92 -6.33 -14.06
C ALA A 195 12.81 -7.07 -13.06
N VAL A 196 12.49 -8.33 -12.79
CA VAL A 196 13.30 -9.20 -11.92
C VAL A 196 14.66 -9.53 -12.56
N ARG A 197 14.70 -9.80 -13.87
CA ARG A 197 15.95 -10.01 -14.61
C ARG A 197 16.86 -8.79 -14.54
N PHE A 198 16.32 -7.59 -14.69
CA PHE A 198 17.11 -6.36 -14.52
C PHE A 198 17.63 -6.18 -13.09
N LEU A 199 16.85 -6.54 -12.06
CA LEU A 199 17.33 -6.52 -10.68
C LEU A 199 18.49 -7.50 -10.46
N ALA A 200 18.41 -8.69 -11.03
CA ALA A 200 19.49 -9.69 -10.96
C ALA A 200 20.77 -9.20 -11.64
N ILE A 201 20.65 -8.55 -12.79
CA ILE A 201 21.79 -7.92 -13.50
C ILE A 201 22.36 -6.76 -12.66
N GLU A 202 21.52 -5.91 -12.11
CA GLU A 202 21.95 -4.83 -11.22
C GLU A 202 22.70 -5.38 -9.99
N SER A 203 22.23 -6.47 -9.41
CA SER A 203 22.87 -7.16 -8.29
C SER A 203 24.24 -7.72 -8.68
N LYS A 204 24.40 -8.30 -9.87
CA LYS A 204 25.73 -8.70 -10.38
C LYS A 204 26.69 -7.53 -10.41
N ILE A 205 26.26 -6.36 -10.89
CA ILE A 205 27.11 -5.16 -10.97
C ILE A 205 27.45 -4.63 -9.58
N ARG A 206 26.43 -4.43 -8.72
CA ARG A 206 26.57 -3.70 -7.46
C ARG A 206 27.02 -4.57 -6.30
N ASP A 207 26.39 -5.73 -6.16
CA ASP A 207 26.54 -6.56 -4.98
C ASP A 207 27.69 -7.55 -5.13
N ARG A 208 27.82 -8.18 -6.32
CA ARG A 208 28.86 -9.18 -6.61
C ARG A 208 30.11 -8.63 -7.28
N LYS A 209 30.09 -7.40 -7.77
CA LYS A 209 31.16 -6.80 -8.52
C LYS A 209 31.57 -7.66 -9.76
N ASP A 210 30.58 -8.28 -10.40
CA ASP A 210 30.70 -9.12 -11.59
C ASP A 210 30.15 -8.41 -12.84
N PRO A 211 30.89 -7.44 -13.42
CA PRO A 211 30.39 -6.72 -14.59
C PRO A 211 30.38 -7.60 -15.84
N GLN A 212 31.24 -8.62 -15.94
CA GLN A 212 31.29 -9.51 -17.10
C GLN A 212 30.04 -10.42 -17.15
N GLY A 213 29.67 -11.01 -16.01
CA GLY A 213 28.44 -11.78 -15.91
C GLY A 213 27.18 -10.91 -16.17
N ALA A 214 27.17 -9.64 -15.73
CA ALA A 214 26.12 -8.70 -16.04
C ALA A 214 26.00 -8.39 -17.53
N LEU A 215 27.12 -8.13 -18.21
CA LEU A 215 27.17 -7.89 -19.67
C LEU A 215 26.70 -9.12 -20.47
N SER A 216 27.07 -10.31 -20.04
CA SER A 216 26.63 -11.56 -20.65
C SER A 216 25.12 -11.73 -20.55
N ASP A 217 24.52 -11.48 -19.36
CA ASP A 217 23.10 -11.58 -19.18
C ASP A 217 22.32 -10.51 -19.98
N LEU A 218 22.87 -9.29 -20.06
CA LEU A 218 22.28 -8.23 -20.87
C LEU A 218 22.28 -8.61 -22.36
N ALA A 219 23.34 -9.20 -22.86
CA ALA A 219 23.44 -9.64 -24.25
C ALA A 219 22.40 -10.73 -24.60
N LEU A 220 22.02 -11.56 -23.62
CA LEU A 220 20.98 -12.58 -23.76
C LEU A 220 19.55 -12.04 -23.59
N MET A 221 19.39 -10.82 -23.08
CA MET A 221 18.07 -10.19 -22.91
C MET A 221 17.56 -9.62 -24.23
N GLN A 222 16.51 -10.21 -24.77
CA GLN A 222 15.82 -9.66 -25.95
C GLN A 222 14.94 -8.49 -25.53
N VAL A 223 15.42 -7.28 -25.76
CA VAL A 223 14.67 -6.04 -25.50
C VAL A 223 14.45 -5.32 -26.82
N PRO A 224 13.18 -5.07 -27.24
CA PRO A 224 12.94 -4.30 -28.46
C PRO A 224 13.56 -2.91 -28.36
N ALA A 225 14.30 -2.53 -29.39
CA ALA A 225 15.02 -1.25 -29.42
C ALA A 225 14.11 -0.03 -29.28
N THR A 226 12.83 -0.17 -29.67
CA THR A 226 11.80 0.87 -29.60
C THR A 226 11.01 0.90 -28.30
N ASP A 227 11.23 -0.07 -27.39
CA ASP A 227 10.54 -0.09 -26.10
C ASP A 227 11.03 1.06 -25.21
N ALA A 228 10.19 2.08 -25.04
CA ALA A 228 10.54 3.29 -24.29
C ALA A 228 10.77 3.05 -22.78
N ARG A 229 10.39 1.91 -22.25
CA ARG A 229 10.57 1.54 -20.83
C ARG A 229 11.76 0.61 -20.62
N LEU A 230 11.87 -0.44 -21.42
CA LEU A 230 12.89 -1.49 -21.23
C LEU A 230 14.21 -1.14 -21.88
N ALA A 231 14.22 -0.54 -23.09
CA ALA A 231 15.46 -0.22 -23.80
C ALA A 231 16.34 0.81 -23.07
N PRO A 232 15.80 1.91 -22.49
CA PRO A 232 16.62 2.81 -21.68
C PRO A 232 17.22 2.11 -20.45
N ARG A 233 16.45 1.26 -19.75
CA ARG A 233 16.94 0.53 -18.57
C ARG A 233 18.04 -0.46 -18.94
N HIS A 234 17.85 -1.20 -20.03
CA HIS A 234 18.87 -2.11 -20.57
C HIS A 234 20.17 -1.37 -20.88
N GLY A 235 20.10 -0.29 -21.66
CA GLY A 235 21.29 0.47 -22.03
C GLY A 235 21.99 1.15 -20.86
N MET A 236 21.23 1.65 -19.87
CA MET A 236 21.82 2.23 -18.65
C MET A 236 22.55 1.17 -17.82
N LEU A 237 22.01 -0.03 -17.66
CA LEU A 237 22.70 -1.13 -16.96
C LEU A 237 23.93 -1.61 -17.75
N THR A 238 23.87 -1.66 -19.10
CA THR A 238 25.01 -1.94 -19.94
C THR A 238 26.12 -0.91 -19.71
N ALA A 239 25.78 0.38 -19.71
CA ALA A 239 26.77 1.43 -19.45
C ALA A 239 27.36 1.32 -18.03
N GLN A 240 26.55 1.03 -17.04
CA GLN A 240 27.01 0.85 -15.65
C GLN A 240 27.95 -0.35 -15.52
N ALA A 241 27.65 -1.48 -16.15
CA ALA A 241 28.52 -2.65 -16.17
C ALA A 241 29.84 -2.33 -16.87
N LEU A 242 29.81 -1.61 -18.00
CA LEU A 242 31.01 -1.17 -18.71
C LEU A 242 31.89 -0.25 -17.87
N VAL A 243 31.31 0.67 -17.11
CA VAL A 243 32.09 1.52 -16.18
C VAL A 243 32.78 0.68 -15.11
N VAL A 244 32.07 -0.25 -14.49
CA VAL A 244 32.64 -1.13 -13.45
C VAL A 244 33.71 -2.06 -14.06
N ALA A 245 33.59 -2.44 -15.34
CA ALA A 245 34.58 -3.20 -16.08
C ALA A 245 35.79 -2.38 -16.54
N GLY A 246 35.87 -1.08 -16.21
CA GLY A 246 36.98 -0.21 -16.62
C GLY A 246 36.92 0.27 -18.08
N MET A 247 35.76 0.26 -18.71
CA MET A 247 35.51 0.65 -20.10
C MET A 247 34.63 1.91 -20.22
N PRO A 248 34.98 3.06 -19.63
CA PRO A 248 34.12 4.25 -19.59
C PRO A 248 33.83 4.84 -20.98
N ASP A 249 34.73 4.75 -21.94
CA ASP A 249 34.50 5.24 -23.30
C ASP A 249 33.41 4.43 -24.04
N SER A 250 33.37 3.13 -23.80
CA SER A 250 32.33 2.26 -24.33
C SER A 250 30.96 2.59 -23.65
N ALA A 251 30.96 2.83 -22.35
CA ALA A 251 29.77 3.26 -21.64
C ALA A 251 29.25 4.59 -22.18
N ARG A 252 30.12 5.56 -22.45
CA ARG A 252 29.75 6.86 -23.05
C ARG A 252 29.08 6.69 -24.41
N LYS A 253 29.64 5.82 -25.28
CA LYS A 253 29.03 5.53 -26.60
C LYS A 253 27.62 4.98 -26.45
N VAL A 254 27.41 4.02 -25.55
CA VAL A 254 26.06 3.44 -25.25
C VAL A 254 25.10 4.50 -24.78
N LEU A 255 25.50 5.35 -23.84
CA LEU A 255 24.60 6.40 -23.31
C LEU A 255 24.32 7.51 -24.32
N THR A 256 25.30 7.85 -25.19
CA THR A 256 25.11 8.83 -26.28
C THR A 256 24.05 8.34 -27.27
N ASP A 257 24.21 7.08 -27.76
CA ASP A 257 23.18 6.47 -28.64
C ASP A 257 21.81 6.46 -27.99
N LEU A 258 21.76 6.07 -26.71
CA LEU A 258 20.53 6.00 -25.95
C LEU A 258 19.86 7.38 -25.79
N ALA A 259 20.65 8.44 -25.55
CA ALA A 259 20.15 9.81 -25.45
C ALA A 259 19.60 10.34 -26.78
N LEU A 260 20.16 9.92 -27.90
CA LEU A 260 19.62 10.25 -29.23
C LEU A 260 18.27 9.55 -29.50
N ARG A 261 18.17 8.29 -29.12
CA ARG A 261 16.96 7.49 -29.31
C ARG A 261 15.82 7.86 -28.36
N PHE A 262 16.16 8.28 -27.13
CA PHE A 262 15.20 8.64 -26.08
C PHE A 262 15.46 10.06 -25.53
N PRO A 263 15.29 11.11 -26.37
CA PRO A 263 15.70 12.47 -26.03
C PRO A 263 14.94 13.10 -24.87
N THR A 264 13.79 12.57 -24.49
CA THR A 264 13.00 13.02 -23.33
C THR A 264 13.33 12.29 -22.02
N ASN A 265 14.14 11.21 -22.07
CA ASN A 265 14.47 10.43 -20.90
C ASN A 265 15.54 11.11 -20.02
N GLN A 266 15.10 11.71 -18.91
CA GLN A 266 15.98 12.46 -18.02
C GLN A 266 17.01 11.58 -17.32
N ALA A 267 16.70 10.31 -17.02
CA ALA A 267 17.63 9.40 -16.37
C ALA A 267 18.85 9.09 -17.27
N VAL A 268 18.61 8.89 -18.57
CA VAL A 268 19.68 8.69 -19.56
C VAL A 268 20.57 9.93 -19.67
N LYS A 269 19.98 11.13 -19.73
CA LYS A 269 20.75 12.39 -19.76
C LYS A 269 21.62 12.57 -18.53
N ASN A 270 21.06 12.29 -17.36
CA ASN A 270 21.79 12.39 -16.09
C ASN A 270 22.95 11.36 -16.04
N ALA A 271 22.72 10.13 -16.50
CA ALA A 271 23.76 9.11 -16.55
C ALA A 271 24.92 9.52 -17.48
N LEU A 272 24.61 10.08 -18.66
CA LEU A 272 25.62 10.59 -19.60
C LEU A 272 26.37 11.79 -19.00
N ALA A 273 25.68 12.73 -18.37
CA ALA A 273 26.31 13.90 -17.74
C ALA A 273 27.26 13.51 -16.59
N ASN A 274 26.91 12.48 -15.82
CA ASN A 274 27.75 12.00 -14.70
C ASN A 274 29.04 11.29 -15.18
N LEU A 275 29.02 10.69 -16.37
CA LEU A 275 30.24 10.09 -16.99
C LEU A 275 31.19 11.13 -17.55
N ASN A 276 30.75 12.37 -17.76
CA ASN A 276 31.52 13.47 -18.29
C ASN A 276 32.21 14.34 -17.20
N LYS A 277 31.93 14.03 -15.93
CA LYS A 277 32.57 14.65 -14.76
C LYS A 277 33.76 13.85 -14.28
#